data_4edd5f5677ecbcaafa5c20e2556d392f
#
_entry.id   4edd5f5677ecbcaafa5c20e2556d392f
#
_cell.length_a   1.000
_cell.length_b   1.000
_cell.length_c   1.000
_cell.angle_alpha   90.00
_cell.angle_beta   90.00
_cell.angle_gamma   90.00
#
_symmetry.space_group_name_H-M   'P 1'
#
loop_
_entity.id
_entity.type
_entity.pdbx_description
1 polymer ?
#
loop_
_entity_poly.entity_id
_entity_poly.type
_entity_poly.pdbx_seq_one_letter_code
_entity_poly.pdbx_strand_id
1 'polypeptide(L)'
;KSEFIGIIIPNLYLHYYSEMLTQFLSSYSDYHYKFLVFASEHGAEEEQQYIEELLSYQIEGLIVLSHTLPSEKLASYQIPVIAIEREAEYISSVNTDNYMGALQATSLLIRDKCDILIHINVNVNKSIPAYDRIRAFQATCEEYHVPYDIDLSVEGDSYHEILNVIREIFNKI
;
A
#
# COMPACT_ATOMS: atom_id res chain seq x y z
N LYS A 1 -5.44 -11.43 -29.18
CA LYS A 1 -4.66 -10.95 -28.04
C LYS A 1 -4.37 -9.48 -28.26
N SER A 2 -4.73 -8.64 -27.29
CA SER A 2 -4.50 -7.19 -27.36
C SER A 2 -3.09 -6.80 -26.87
N GLU A 3 -2.48 -7.65 -26.05
CA GLU A 3 -1.20 -7.41 -25.35
C GLU A 3 -1.25 -6.21 -24.40
N PHE A 4 -2.45 -5.83 -23.94
CA PHE A 4 -2.65 -4.76 -22.96
C PHE A 4 -2.93 -5.31 -21.58
N ILE A 5 -2.28 -4.73 -20.57
CA ILE A 5 -2.59 -4.88 -19.15
C ILE A 5 -3.09 -3.54 -18.62
N GLY A 6 -4.22 -3.56 -17.93
CA GLY A 6 -4.74 -2.40 -17.22
C GLY A 6 -4.06 -2.25 -15.86
N ILE A 7 -3.83 -1.03 -15.43
CA ILE A 7 -3.32 -0.72 -14.09
C ILE A 7 -4.21 0.37 -13.48
N ILE A 8 -4.74 0.11 -12.29
CA ILE A 8 -5.41 1.11 -11.46
C ILE A 8 -4.51 1.44 -10.28
N ILE A 9 -4.18 2.71 -10.12
CA ILE A 9 -3.38 3.22 -9.00
C ILE A 9 -4.14 4.33 -8.27
N PRO A 10 -3.93 4.54 -6.96
CA PRO A 10 -4.61 5.62 -6.22
C PRO A 10 -4.16 7.01 -6.68
N ASN A 11 -2.86 7.19 -6.91
CA ASN A 11 -2.27 8.45 -7.33
C ASN A 11 -0.83 8.25 -7.85
N LEU A 12 -0.22 9.31 -8.37
CA LEU A 12 1.16 9.30 -8.89
C LEU A 12 2.12 10.18 -8.07
N TYR A 13 1.62 10.97 -7.12
CA TYR A 13 2.48 11.88 -6.34
C TYR A 13 3.21 11.17 -5.20
N LEU A 14 2.69 10.05 -4.69
CA LEU A 14 3.40 9.22 -3.73
C LEU A 14 4.49 8.42 -4.43
N HIS A 15 5.72 8.57 -3.96
CA HIS A 15 6.89 7.89 -4.53
C HIS A 15 6.71 6.37 -4.64
N TYR A 16 6.03 5.75 -3.67
CA TYR A 16 5.72 4.32 -3.69
C TYR A 16 4.99 3.89 -4.98
N TYR A 17 3.93 4.61 -5.37
CA TYR A 17 3.15 4.24 -6.55
C TYR A 17 3.86 4.56 -7.86
N SER A 18 4.58 5.67 -7.93
CA SER A 18 5.36 6.04 -9.12
C SER A 18 6.54 5.11 -9.35
N GLU A 19 7.21 4.66 -8.30
CA GLU A 19 8.28 3.66 -8.39
C GLU A 19 7.74 2.30 -8.82
N MET A 20 6.65 1.82 -8.21
CA MET A 20 5.98 0.58 -8.59
C MET A 20 5.57 0.60 -10.06
N LEU A 21 4.97 1.70 -10.52
CA LEU A 21 4.58 1.86 -11.92
C LEU A 21 5.80 1.80 -12.85
N THR A 22 6.90 2.43 -12.47
CA THR A 22 8.16 2.38 -13.24
C THR A 22 8.64 0.95 -13.42
N GLN A 23 8.56 0.12 -12.38
CA GLN A 23 8.94 -1.29 -12.45
C GLN A 23 7.99 -2.09 -13.35
N PHE A 24 6.68 -1.85 -13.29
CA PHE A 24 5.73 -2.50 -14.21
C PHE A 24 6.03 -2.14 -15.67
N LEU A 25 6.24 -0.86 -15.96
CA LEU A 25 6.54 -0.40 -17.32
C LEU A 25 7.85 -0.99 -17.84
N SER A 26 8.87 -1.14 -17.00
CA SER A 26 10.15 -1.73 -17.39
C SER A 26 10.04 -3.21 -17.80
N SER A 27 9.02 -3.92 -17.30
CA SER A 27 8.77 -5.33 -17.67
C SER A 27 8.36 -5.55 -19.13
N TYR A 28 8.07 -4.47 -19.88
CA TYR A 28 7.79 -4.55 -21.30
C TYR A 28 8.92 -5.23 -22.09
N SER A 29 10.17 -4.98 -21.72
CA SER A 29 11.33 -5.60 -22.39
C SER A 29 11.32 -7.13 -22.33
N ASP A 30 10.75 -7.69 -21.27
CA ASP A 30 10.78 -9.13 -20.99
C ASP A 30 9.51 -9.85 -21.49
N TYR A 31 8.37 -9.18 -21.36
CA TYR A 31 7.06 -9.80 -21.58
C TYR A 31 6.27 -9.22 -22.75
N HIS A 32 6.67 -8.07 -23.28
CA HIS A 32 6.03 -7.36 -24.39
C HIS A 32 4.58 -6.92 -24.17
N TYR A 33 4.12 -6.86 -22.89
CA TYR A 33 2.82 -6.27 -22.56
C TYR A 33 2.90 -4.75 -22.52
N LYS A 34 1.91 -4.11 -23.09
CA LYS A 34 1.67 -2.67 -23.01
C LYS A 34 0.77 -2.37 -21.84
N PHE A 35 0.94 -1.23 -21.21
CA PHE A 35 0.17 -0.86 -20.02
C PHE A 35 -0.73 0.34 -20.30
N LEU A 36 -1.99 0.23 -19.86
CA LEU A 36 -2.96 1.32 -19.79
C LEU A 36 -3.17 1.66 -18.32
N VAL A 37 -2.86 2.89 -17.92
CA VAL A 37 -2.81 3.30 -16.51
C VAL A 37 -3.87 4.36 -16.24
N PHE A 38 -4.68 4.14 -15.21
CA PHE A 38 -5.63 5.10 -14.68
C PHE A 38 -5.35 5.36 -13.20
N ALA A 39 -5.37 6.64 -12.82
CA ALA A 39 -5.30 7.06 -11.42
C ALA A 39 -6.71 7.32 -10.89
N SER A 40 -7.13 6.56 -9.87
CA SER A 40 -8.45 6.65 -9.26
C SER A 40 -8.36 7.34 -7.91
N GLU A 41 -8.63 8.64 -7.87
CA GLU A 41 -8.53 9.46 -6.65
C GLU A 41 -9.88 9.70 -5.97
N HIS A 42 -11.00 9.50 -6.67
CA HIS A 42 -12.33 9.96 -6.26
C HIS A 42 -13.29 8.82 -5.85
N GLY A 43 -12.79 7.65 -5.58
CA GLY A 43 -13.57 6.57 -4.96
C GLY A 43 -14.08 5.49 -5.91
N ALA A 44 -15.04 4.67 -5.42
CA ALA A 44 -15.43 3.42 -6.05
C ALA A 44 -16.13 3.59 -7.41
N GLU A 45 -16.92 4.66 -7.59
CA GLU A 45 -17.62 4.90 -8.84
C GLU A 45 -16.67 5.25 -9.99
N GLU A 46 -15.68 6.10 -9.71
CA GLU A 46 -14.65 6.46 -10.68
C GLU A 46 -13.78 5.24 -11.03
N GLU A 47 -13.35 4.49 -10.03
CA GLU A 47 -12.57 3.27 -10.24
C GLU A 47 -13.32 2.26 -11.09
N GLN A 48 -14.61 2.06 -10.85
CA GLN A 48 -15.44 1.19 -11.65
C GLN A 48 -15.51 1.66 -13.12
N GLN A 49 -15.72 2.94 -13.35
CA GLN A 49 -15.76 3.51 -14.70
C GLN A 49 -14.44 3.29 -15.46
N TYR A 50 -13.32 3.50 -14.78
CA TYR A 50 -12.00 3.29 -15.38
C TYR A 50 -11.74 1.81 -15.71
N ILE A 51 -12.18 0.89 -14.86
CA ILE A 51 -12.08 -0.54 -15.16
C ILE A 51 -12.96 -0.90 -16.36
N GLU A 52 -14.19 -0.40 -16.45
CA GLU A 52 -15.08 -0.63 -17.58
C GLU A 52 -14.49 -0.06 -18.88
N GLU A 53 -13.84 1.10 -18.82
CA GLU A 53 -13.11 1.66 -19.95
C GLU A 53 -11.92 0.78 -20.36
N LEU A 54 -11.12 0.33 -19.41
CA LEU A 54 -10.02 -0.61 -19.67
C LEU A 54 -10.49 -1.89 -20.33
N LEU A 55 -11.62 -2.45 -19.89
CA LEU A 55 -12.23 -3.63 -20.50
C LEU A 55 -12.64 -3.38 -21.94
N SER A 56 -13.09 -2.17 -22.29
CA SER A 56 -13.42 -1.80 -23.67
C SER A 56 -12.21 -1.86 -24.61
N TYR A 57 -11.00 -1.66 -24.10
CA TYR A 57 -9.73 -1.86 -24.83
C TYR A 57 -9.29 -3.32 -24.89
N GLN A 58 -10.12 -4.26 -24.40
CA GLN A 58 -9.84 -5.71 -24.43
C GLN A 58 -8.54 -6.07 -23.71
N ILE A 59 -8.29 -5.49 -22.54
CA ILE A 59 -7.13 -5.84 -21.71
C ILE A 59 -7.12 -7.34 -21.39
N GLU A 60 -5.94 -7.94 -21.29
CA GLU A 60 -5.75 -9.37 -20.98
C GLU A 60 -5.65 -9.62 -19.47
N GLY A 61 -5.46 -8.59 -18.66
CA GLY A 61 -5.40 -8.65 -17.22
C GLY A 61 -5.42 -7.26 -16.58
N LEU A 62 -5.64 -7.23 -15.28
CA LEU A 62 -5.75 -6.00 -14.49
C LEU A 62 -4.86 -6.09 -13.25
N ILE A 63 -4.08 -5.06 -12.98
CA ILE A 63 -3.32 -4.85 -11.75
C ILE A 63 -3.99 -3.72 -10.97
N VAL A 64 -4.33 -3.96 -9.70
CA VAL A 64 -5.05 -3.00 -8.86
C VAL A 64 -4.24 -2.69 -7.61
N LEU A 65 -3.83 -1.43 -7.45
CA LEU A 65 -3.14 -0.92 -6.27
C LEU A 65 -4.07 -0.12 -5.33
N SER A 66 -5.30 0.13 -5.75
CA SER A 66 -6.32 0.79 -4.93
C SER A 66 -6.94 -0.19 -3.93
N HIS A 67 -7.58 0.37 -2.90
CA HIS A 67 -8.34 -0.39 -1.90
C HIS A 67 -9.84 -0.12 -1.95
N THR A 68 -10.33 0.46 -3.04
CA THR A 68 -11.66 1.05 -3.13
C THR A 68 -12.73 0.03 -3.44
N LEU A 69 -12.56 -0.76 -4.51
CA LEU A 69 -13.52 -1.80 -4.87
C LEU A 69 -13.26 -3.10 -4.12
N PRO A 70 -14.31 -3.81 -3.64
CA PRO A 70 -14.13 -5.12 -3.00
C PRO A 70 -13.63 -6.18 -3.99
N SER A 71 -12.88 -7.17 -3.49
CA SER A 71 -12.29 -8.24 -4.30
C SER A 71 -13.32 -9.06 -5.06
N GLU A 72 -14.52 -9.26 -4.50
CA GLU A 72 -15.64 -9.91 -5.17
C GLU A 72 -16.08 -9.16 -6.44
N LYS A 73 -16.18 -7.82 -6.35
CA LYS A 73 -16.50 -6.98 -7.51
C LYS A 73 -15.42 -7.08 -8.58
N LEU A 74 -14.15 -7.04 -8.20
CA LEU A 74 -13.03 -7.19 -9.12
C LEU A 74 -13.03 -8.56 -9.81
N ALA A 75 -13.33 -9.63 -9.08
CA ALA A 75 -13.47 -10.98 -9.64
C ALA A 75 -14.62 -11.09 -10.66
N SER A 76 -15.68 -10.29 -10.49
CA SER A 76 -16.85 -10.34 -11.38
C SER A 76 -16.57 -9.89 -12.82
N TYR A 77 -15.46 -9.22 -13.07
CA TYR A 77 -15.06 -8.81 -14.42
C TYR A 77 -14.55 -9.96 -15.32
N GLN A 78 -14.35 -11.14 -14.74
CA GLN A 78 -14.00 -12.37 -15.48
C GLN A 78 -12.72 -12.28 -16.32
N ILE A 79 -11.78 -11.45 -15.90
CA ILE A 79 -10.41 -11.38 -16.42
C ILE A 79 -9.43 -11.67 -15.28
N PRO A 80 -8.18 -12.05 -15.55
CA PRO A 80 -7.15 -12.15 -14.52
C PRO A 80 -6.96 -10.80 -13.81
N VAL A 81 -7.11 -10.80 -12.48
CA VAL A 81 -6.88 -9.61 -11.64
C VAL A 81 -5.85 -9.95 -10.56
N ILE A 82 -4.87 -9.07 -10.39
CA ILE A 82 -3.89 -9.12 -9.30
C ILE A 82 -4.01 -7.84 -8.50
N ALA A 83 -4.24 -7.98 -7.20
CA ALA A 83 -4.20 -6.89 -6.25
C ALA A 83 -2.80 -6.76 -5.62
N ILE A 84 -2.38 -5.53 -5.34
CA ILE A 84 -1.11 -5.22 -4.67
C ILE A 84 -1.40 -4.59 -3.30
N GLU A 85 -0.70 -5.06 -2.26
CA GLU A 85 -0.78 -4.55 -0.88
C GLU A 85 -2.21 -4.54 -0.31
N ARG A 86 -3.01 -5.55 -0.65
CA ARG A 86 -4.34 -5.75 -0.06
C ARG A 86 -4.67 -7.21 0.07
N GLU A 87 -5.39 -7.58 1.12
CA GLU A 87 -6.00 -8.91 1.20
C GLU A 87 -7.14 -9.03 0.20
N ALA A 88 -7.21 -10.18 -0.45
CA ALA A 88 -8.19 -10.43 -1.48
C ALA A 88 -8.61 -11.92 -1.45
N GLU A 89 -9.88 -12.17 -1.12
CA GLU A 89 -10.43 -13.54 -1.05
C GLU A 89 -10.72 -14.10 -2.45
N TYR A 90 -11.17 -13.25 -3.38
CA TYR A 90 -11.71 -13.67 -4.67
C TYR A 90 -10.74 -13.48 -5.86
N ILE A 91 -9.61 -12.83 -5.63
CA ILE A 91 -8.58 -12.56 -6.65
C ILE A 91 -7.19 -12.84 -6.07
N SER A 92 -6.21 -12.99 -6.93
CA SER A 92 -4.82 -13.10 -6.49
C SER A 92 -4.29 -11.80 -5.91
N SER A 93 -3.44 -11.87 -4.89
CA SER A 93 -2.76 -10.70 -4.34
C SER A 93 -1.27 -10.92 -4.16
N VAL A 94 -0.51 -9.83 -4.23
CA VAL A 94 0.91 -9.77 -3.91
C VAL A 94 1.11 -8.72 -2.83
N ASN A 95 1.61 -9.13 -1.69
CA ASN A 95 1.78 -8.27 -0.53
C ASN A 95 3.23 -8.29 -0.04
N THR A 96 3.70 -7.18 0.48
CA THR A 96 4.97 -7.11 1.23
C THR A 96 4.82 -7.87 2.54
N ASP A 97 5.87 -8.53 3.00
CA ASP A 97 5.92 -9.05 4.38
C ASP A 97 6.10 -7.88 5.37
N ASN A 98 5.00 -7.18 5.59
CA ASN A 98 4.93 -5.99 6.44
C ASN A 98 5.31 -6.31 7.90
N TYR A 99 4.95 -7.50 8.38
CA TYR A 99 5.29 -7.94 9.73
C TYR A 99 6.79 -8.10 9.91
N MET A 100 7.42 -8.88 9.03
CA MET A 100 8.86 -9.14 9.11
C MET A 100 9.69 -7.87 8.89
N GLY A 101 9.30 -7.01 7.96
CA GLY A 101 9.97 -5.74 7.73
C GLY A 101 9.96 -4.84 8.97
N ALA A 102 8.81 -4.69 9.62
CA ALA A 102 8.70 -3.89 10.84
C ALA A 102 9.41 -4.53 12.04
N LEU A 103 9.36 -5.85 12.20
CA LEU A 103 10.12 -6.57 13.21
C LEU A 103 11.63 -6.31 13.06
N GLN A 104 12.15 -6.43 11.85
CA GLN A 104 13.58 -6.17 11.58
C GLN A 104 13.95 -4.72 11.87
N ALA A 105 13.17 -3.74 11.41
CA ALA A 105 13.42 -2.33 11.66
C ALA A 105 13.40 -1.99 13.16
N THR A 106 12.40 -2.48 13.89
CA THR A 106 12.28 -2.28 15.33
C THR A 106 13.44 -2.91 16.10
N SER A 107 13.82 -4.13 15.71
CA SER A 107 14.97 -4.83 16.32
C SER A 107 16.29 -4.08 16.12
N LEU A 108 16.47 -3.40 14.98
CA LEU A 108 17.66 -2.55 14.76
C LEU A 108 17.71 -1.39 15.76
N LEU A 109 16.59 -0.69 15.96
CA LEU A 109 16.52 0.43 16.91
C LEU A 109 16.75 -0.03 18.37
N ILE A 110 16.21 -1.20 18.74
CA ILE A 110 16.45 -1.80 20.06
C ILE A 110 17.93 -2.13 20.26
N ARG A 111 18.56 -2.73 19.24
CA ARG A 111 19.98 -3.04 19.27
C ARG A 111 20.84 -1.78 19.43
N ASP A 112 20.43 -0.67 18.83
CA ASP A 112 21.08 0.63 18.94
C ASP A 112 20.80 1.33 20.28
N LYS A 113 20.09 0.65 21.21
CA LYS A 113 19.82 1.09 22.59
C LYS A 113 19.04 2.42 22.69
N CYS A 114 18.05 2.57 21.83
CA CYS A 114 17.09 3.68 21.95
C CYS A 114 16.27 3.53 23.24
N ASP A 115 16.11 4.61 24.02
CA ASP A 115 15.42 4.60 25.32
C ASP A 115 13.90 4.49 25.15
N ILE A 116 13.35 5.03 24.08
CA ILE A 116 11.93 4.97 23.72
C ILE A 116 11.80 4.85 22.19
N LEU A 117 10.84 4.06 21.75
CA LEU A 117 10.51 3.92 20.32
C LEU A 117 9.12 4.47 20.03
N ILE A 118 8.98 5.22 18.96
CA ILE A 118 7.72 5.80 18.54
C ILE A 118 7.40 5.39 17.11
N HIS A 119 6.25 4.75 16.92
CA HIS A 119 5.72 4.41 15.60
C HIS A 119 4.71 5.46 15.17
N ILE A 120 5.03 6.18 14.11
CA ILE A 120 4.14 7.19 13.51
C ILE A 120 3.56 6.62 12.23
N ASN A 121 2.24 6.59 12.11
CA ASN A 121 1.56 6.10 10.94
C ASN A 121 0.21 6.83 10.74
N VAL A 122 -0.34 6.74 9.54
CA VAL A 122 -1.75 7.06 9.31
C VAL A 122 -2.63 6.01 9.99
N ASN A 123 -3.86 6.39 10.33
CA ASN A 123 -4.82 5.44 10.86
C ASN A 123 -5.27 4.46 9.75
N VAL A 124 -4.77 3.24 9.81
CA VAL A 124 -5.04 2.19 8.81
C VAL A 124 -6.03 1.16 9.34
N ASN A 125 -6.87 0.65 8.47
CA ASN A 125 -7.79 -0.44 8.81
C ASN A 125 -6.98 -1.69 9.19
N LYS A 126 -7.42 -2.39 10.27
CA LYS A 126 -6.78 -3.61 10.77
C LYS A 126 -6.80 -4.78 9.77
N SER A 127 -7.67 -4.73 8.78
CA SER A 127 -7.79 -5.76 7.74
C SER A 127 -6.83 -5.60 6.56
N ILE A 128 -6.07 -4.52 6.49
CA ILE A 128 -5.11 -4.33 5.40
C ILE A 128 -3.70 -4.80 5.80
N PRO A 129 -2.90 -5.34 4.86
CA PRO A 129 -1.56 -5.87 5.16
C PRO A 129 -0.62 -4.87 5.85
N ALA A 130 -0.76 -3.58 5.54
CA ALA A 130 0.05 -2.52 6.15
C ALA A 130 -0.14 -2.40 7.68
N TYR A 131 -1.26 -2.87 8.26
CA TYR A 131 -1.48 -2.88 9.71
C TYR A 131 -0.50 -3.80 10.45
N ASP A 132 0.02 -4.82 9.78
CA ASP A 132 1.00 -5.72 10.35
C ASP A 132 2.31 -5.04 10.75
N ARG A 133 2.62 -3.86 10.20
CA ARG A 133 3.75 -3.03 10.65
C ARG A 133 3.55 -2.57 12.10
N ILE A 134 2.34 -2.14 12.44
CA ILE A 134 1.98 -1.70 13.80
C ILE A 134 2.03 -2.90 14.75
N ARG A 135 1.45 -4.03 14.36
CA ARG A 135 1.46 -5.27 15.17
C ARG A 135 2.88 -5.74 15.48
N ALA A 136 3.74 -5.80 14.47
CA ALA A 136 5.12 -6.24 14.63
C ALA A 136 5.92 -5.27 15.50
N PHE A 137 5.77 -3.96 15.30
CA PHE A 137 6.41 -2.95 16.13
C PHE A 137 6.05 -3.13 17.61
N GLN A 138 4.74 -3.19 17.90
CA GLN A 138 4.23 -3.38 19.25
C GLN A 138 4.75 -4.68 19.87
N ALA A 139 4.57 -5.81 19.18
CA ALA A 139 5.00 -7.12 19.68
C ALA A 139 6.51 -7.16 19.98
N THR A 140 7.32 -6.55 19.12
CA THR A 140 8.78 -6.51 19.30
C THR A 140 9.17 -5.64 20.50
N CYS A 141 8.57 -4.46 20.68
CA CYS A 141 8.81 -3.62 21.85
C CYS A 141 8.40 -4.31 23.16
N GLU A 142 7.27 -5.00 23.18
CA GLU A 142 6.78 -5.77 24.34
C GLU A 142 7.71 -6.93 24.67
N GLU A 143 8.18 -7.70 23.69
CA GLU A 143 9.11 -8.81 23.85
C GLU A 143 10.43 -8.37 24.49
N TYR A 144 10.97 -7.24 24.05
CA TYR A 144 12.23 -6.71 24.54
C TYR A 144 12.09 -5.73 25.71
N HIS A 145 10.86 -5.50 26.19
CA HIS A 145 10.54 -4.59 27.30
C HIS A 145 11.05 -3.15 27.11
N VAL A 146 11.00 -2.67 25.86
CA VAL A 146 11.37 -1.28 25.52
C VAL A 146 10.14 -0.39 25.58
N PRO A 147 10.20 0.77 26.24
CA PRO A 147 9.09 1.74 26.21
C PRO A 147 8.78 2.18 24.79
N TYR A 148 7.50 2.24 24.45
CA TYR A 148 7.06 2.65 23.11
C TYR A 148 5.77 3.45 23.14
N ASP A 149 5.53 4.19 22.08
CA ASP A 149 4.26 4.84 21.77
C ASP A 149 3.87 4.64 20.30
N ILE A 150 2.58 4.74 20.01
CA ILE A 150 2.05 4.60 18.64
C ILE A 150 1.16 5.81 18.36
N ASP A 151 1.61 6.67 17.46
CA ASP A 151 0.88 7.85 17.01
C ASP A 151 0.24 7.59 15.65
N LEU A 152 -1.09 7.61 15.60
CA LEU A 152 -1.89 7.42 14.38
C LEU A 152 -2.64 8.70 13.98
N SER A 153 -2.19 9.84 14.46
CA SER A 153 -2.84 11.14 14.23
C SER A 153 -2.51 11.78 12.88
N VAL A 154 -1.60 11.18 12.11
CA VAL A 154 -1.28 11.67 10.76
C VAL A 154 -2.50 11.50 9.85
N GLU A 155 -3.05 12.61 9.38
CA GLU A 155 -4.13 12.65 8.40
C GLU A 155 -3.57 13.14 7.07
N GLY A 156 -3.43 12.24 6.09
CA GLY A 156 -2.96 12.58 4.76
C GLY A 156 -1.43 12.55 4.58
N ASP A 157 -0.98 13.06 3.43
CA ASP A 157 0.40 12.92 2.95
C ASP A 157 1.17 14.25 3.00
N SER A 158 0.64 15.24 3.73
CA SER A 158 1.26 16.56 3.83
C SER A 158 2.52 16.53 4.67
N TYR A 159 3.65 16.89 4.07
CA TYR A 159 4.92 17.06 4.77
C TYR A 159 4.80 17.95 6.01
N HIS A 160 3.98 19.02 5.94
CA HIS A 160 3.77 19.93 7.06
C HIS A 160 3.02 19.28 8.22
N GLU A 161 2.03 18.44 7.94
CA GLU A 161 1.29 17.70 8.97
C GLU A 161 2.20 16.70 9.69
N ILE A 162 2.97 15.92 8.92
CA ILE A 162 3.94 14.98 9.49
C ILE A 162 4.97 15.71 10.37
N LEU A 163 5.50 16.86 9.92
CA LEU A 163 6.42 17.66 10.72
C LEU A 163 5.79 18.19 12.02
N ASN A 164 4.52 18.57 11.98
CA ASN A 164 3.83 19.05 13.18
C ASN A 164 3.64 17.91 14.19
N VAL A 165 3.21 16.74 13.75
CA VAL A 165 3.11 15.55 14.62
C VAL A 165 4.46 15.21 15.24
N ILE A 166 5.53 15.19 14.45
CA ILE A 166 6.88 14.94 14.96
C ILE A 166 7.28 15.99 16.01
N ARG A 167 7.05 17.28 15.76
CA ARG A 167 7.35 18.35 16.74
C ARG A 167 6.55 18.21 18.02
N GLU A 168 5.27 17.87 17.94
CA GLU A 168 4.43 17.64 19.13
C GLU A 168 4.93 16.46 19.97
N ILE A 169 5.37 15.38 19.32
CA ILE A 169 5.96 14.23 19.99
C ILE A 169 7.24 14.66 20.73
N PHE A 170 8.16 15.34 20.06
CA PHE A 170 9.42 15.81 20.66
C PHE A 170 9.23 16.82 21.80
N ASN A 171 8.12 17.55 21.83
CA ASN A 171 7.80 18.44 22.93
C ASN A 171 7.21 17.72 24.16
N LYS A 172 6.81 16.45 24.03
CA LYS A 172 6.23 15.63 25.11
C LYS A 172 7.25 14.72 25.80
N ILE A 173 8.38 14.49 25.15
CA ILE A 173 9.51 13.69 25.65
C ILE A 173 10.51 14.60 26.39
#